data_8363652efa7c02a375704e783874cfb7
#
_entry.id   8363652efa7c02a375704e783874cfb7
#
_cell.length_a   1.000
_cell.length_b   1.000
_cell.length_c   1.000
_cell.angle_alpha   90.00
_cell.angle_beta   90.00
_cell.angle_gamma   90.00
#
_symmetry.space_group_name_H-M   'P 1'
#
loop_
_entity.id
_entity.type
_entity.pdbx_description
1 polymer ?
#
loop_
_entity_poly.entity_id
_entity_poly.type
_entity_poly.pdbx_seq_one_letter_code
_entity_poly.pdbx_strand_id
1 'polypeptide(L)'
;MAVALAGLARSLHALDWERCPFDRSLVVTVPQAARAVAEGSVDLEDLDEEREGWSGERLLAELERTRPADEDLAVCHGDLCPDNVLLDPRTCEVTGLIDVGRVGRADRHSDLALVLRELAHEEDPWFGPECSAAFLREYGRGWDGAVSEEKLAFYRLLDEFF
;
A
#
# COMPACT_ATOMS: atom_id res chain seq x y z
N MET A 1 14.47 -7.42 -8.61
CA MET A 1 13.79 -6.57 -7.62
C MET A 1 12.32 -6.98 -7.41
N ALA A 2 11.42 -6.93 -8.37
CA ALA A 2 9.98 -7.25 -8.21
C ALA A 2 9.71 -8.60 -7.51
N VAL A 3 10.48 -9.66 -7.84
CA VAL A 3 10.39 -10.97 -7.18
C VAL A 3 10.81 -10.92 -5.71
N ALA A 4 11.85 -10.15 -5.37
CA ALA A 4 12.31 -9.99 -3.99
C ALA A 4 11.27 -9.22 -3.16
N LEU A 5 10.70 -8.13 -3.71
CA LEU A 5 9.60 -7.38 -3.10
C LEU A 5 8.38 -8.25 -2.86
N ALA A 6 7.98 -9.07 -3.84
CA ALA A 6 6.85 -9.98 -3.70
C ALA A 6 7.08 -11.04 -2.61
N GLY A 7 8.29 -11.57 -2.53
CA GLY A 7 8.69 -12.51 -1.47
C GLY A 7 8.63 -11.88 -0.09
N LEU A 8 9.10 -10.63 0.02
CA LEU A 8 9.05 -9.84 1.25
C LEU A 8 7.61 -9.56 1.68
N ALA A 9 6.78 -9.00 0.78
CA ALA A 9 5.36 -8.71 1.05
C ALA A 9 4.63 -9.97 1.52
N ARG A 10 4.83 -11.09 0.83
CA ARG A 10 4.24 -12.38 1.20
C ARG A 10 4.69 -12.85 2.59
N SER A 11 5.98 -12.68 2.92
CA SER A 11 6.52 -13.07 4.22
C SER A 11 5.95 -12.21 5.36
N LEU A 12 5.78 -10.90 5.11
CA LEU A 12 5.19 -9.97 6.05
C LEU A 12 3.70 -10.28 6.27
N HIS A 13 2.96 -10.48 5.18
CA HIS A 13 1.53 -10.80 5.21
C HIS A 13 1.21 -12.21 5.75
N ALA A 14 2.19 -13.09 5.84
CA ALA A 14 2.05 -14.41 6.47
C ALA A 14 2.24 -14.38 7.99
N LEU A 15 2.68 -13.25 8.56
CA LEU A 15 2.77 -13.11 10.01
C LEU A 15 1.37 -13.14 10.63
N ASP A 16 1.32 -13.61 11.89
CA ASP A 16 0.08 -13.65 12.66
C ASP A 16 -0.38 -12.23 13.01
N TRP A 17 -1.33 -11.70 12.24
CA TRP A 17 -1.85 -10.36 12.39
C TRP A 17 -2.63 -10.16 13.71
N GLU A 18 -3.18 -11.23 14.31
CA GLU A 18 -3.86 -11.16 15.61
C GLU A 18 -2.89 -10.75 16.72
N ARG A 19 -1.61 -11.06 16.55
CA ARG A 19 -0.54 -10.71 17.48
C ARG A 19 0.10 -9.36 17.19
N CYS A 20 -0.24 -8.71 16.08
CA CYS A 20 0.27 -7.39 15.77
C CYS A 20 -0.34 -6.35 16.73
N PRO A 21 0.48 -5.61 17.51
CA PRO A 21 -0.04 -4.66 18.49
C PRO A 21 -0.54 -3.35 17.86
N PHE A 22 -0.20 -3.11 16.59
CA PHE A 22 -0.53 -1.87 15.89
C PHE A 22 -1.74 -2.10 14.98
N ASP A 23 -2.75 -1.27 15.12
CA ASP A 23 -3.99 -1.35 14.35
C ASP A 23 -4.05 -0.24 13.30
N ARG A 24 -4.05 -0.65 12.04
CA ARG A 24 -4.17 0.20 10.85
C ARG A 24 -5.36 -0.22 9.97
N SER A 25 -6.31 -0.95 10.56
CA SER A 25 -7.55 -1.31 9.88
C SER A 25 -8.41 -0.09 9.55
N LEU A 26 -9.39 -0.24 8.68
CA LEU A 26 -10.25 0.86 8.23
C LEU A 26 -11.06 1.49 9.36
N VAL A 27 -11.29 0.77 10.45
CA VAL A 27 -11.95 1.35 11.64
C VAL A 27 -11.07 2.41 12.33
N VAL A 28 -9.77 2.37 12.11
CA VAL A 28 -8.80 3.35 12.64
C VAL A 28 -8.44 4.39 11.58
N THR A 29 -8.07 3.96 10.37
CA THR A 29 -7.50 4.85 9.36
C THR A 29 -8.52 5.78 8.71
N VAL A 30 -9.76 5.34 8.47
CA VAL A 30 -10.79 6.23 7.90
C VAL A 30 -11.15 7.40 8.84
N PRO A 31 -11.34 7.20 10.17
CA PRO A 31 -11.44 8.33 11.09
C PRO A 31 -10.21 9.23 11.14
N GLN A 32 -8.99 8.69 10.96
CA GLN A 32 -7.78 9.51 10.89
C GLN A 32 -7.77 10.38 9.64
N ALA A 33 -8.15 9.84 8.47
CA ALA A 33 -8.30 10.58 7.23
C ALA A 33 -9.34 11.73 7.38
N ALA A 34 -10.50 11.45 7.97
CA ALA A 34 -11.51 12.47 8.25
C ALA A 34 -10.98 13.58 9.16
N ARG A 35 -10.17 13.21 10.15
CA ARG A 35 -9.52 14.16 11.04
C ARG A 35 -8.48 15.02 10.30
N ALA A 36 -7.66 14.41 9.43
CA ALA A 36 -6.66 15.13 8.63
C ALA A 36 -7.32 16.22 7.77
N VAL A 37 -8.49 15.91 7.15
CA VAL A 37 -9.26 16.92 6.41
C VAL A 37 -9.79 18.03 7.32
N ALA A 38 -10.35 17.67 8.47
CA ALA A 38 -10.89 18.66 9.42
C ALA A 38 -9.82 19.60 9.99
N GLU A 39 -8.59 19.11 10.14
CA GLU A 39 -7.43 19.86 10.62
C GLU A 39 -6.67 20.59 9.48
N GLY A 40 -7.00 20.32 8.20
CA GLY A 40 -6.32 20.89 7.05
C GLY A 40 -4.87 20.43 6.91
N SER A 41 -4.59 19.20 7.36
CA SER A 41 -3.24 18.62 7.36
C SER A 41 -2.97 17.70 6.16
N VAL A 42 -3.95 17.49 5.27
CA VAL A 42 -3.75 16.76 4.00
C VAL A 42 -2.89 17.61 3.08
N ASP A 43 -1.83 17.03 2.52
CA ASP A 43 -1.00 17.71 1.51
C ASP A 43 -1.68 17.68 0.14
N LEU A 44 -2.39 18.75 -0.20
CA LEU A 44 -3.11 18.86 -1.46
C LEU A 44 -2.22 19.22 -2.66
N GLU A 45 -0.93 19.50 -2.42
CA GLU A 45 0.04 19.81 -3.47
C GLU A 45 0.79 18.56 -3.95
N ASP A 46 0.71 17.46 -3.17
CA ASP A 46 1.39 16.18 -3.43
C ASP A 46 0.40 15.03 -3.72
N LEU A 47 -0.73 15.32 -4.33
CA LEU A 47 -1.71 14.30 -4.72
C LEU A 47 -1.28 13.55 -5.99
N ASP A 48 -1.67 12.28 -6.09
CA ASP A 48 -1.56 11.51 -7.33
C ASP A 48 -2.20 12.26 -8.51
N GLU A 49 -1.64 12.15 -9.72
CA GLU A 49 -2.12 12.85 -10.94
C GLU A 49 -3.63 12.72 -11.18
N GLU A 50 -4.21 11.55 -10.85
CA GLU A 50 -5.65 11.29 -10.99
C GLU A 50 -6.51 12.19 -10.08
N ARG A 51 -5.92 12.76 -9.04
CA ARG A 51 -6.59 13.54 -7.99
C ARG A 51 -6.09 14.98 -7.92
N GLU A 52 -5.23 15.37 -8.85
CA GLU A 52 -4.72 16.73 -8.91
C GLU A 52 -5.85 17.76 -8.85
N GLY A 53 -5.73 18.73 -7.95
CA GLY A 53 -6.72 19.79 -7.73
C GLY A 53 -7.99 19.37 -6.98
N TRP A 54 -8.03 18.17 -6.40
CA TRP A 54 -9.14 17.80 -5.49
C TRP A 54 -9.00 18.52 -4.15
N SER A 55 -10.15 18.81 -3.51
CA SER A 55 -10.16 19.27 -2.13
C SER A 55 -10.16 18.10 -1.16
N GLY A 56 -9.75 18.33 0.09
CA GLY A 56 -9.78 17.32 1.15
C GLY A 56 -11.19 16.74 1.37
N GLU A 57 -12.24 17.57 1.29
CA GLU A 57 -13.63 17.12 1.42
C GLU A 57 -14.05 16.20 0.26
N ARG A 58 -13.56 16.49 -0.95
CA ARG A 58 -13.83 15.63 -2.12
C ARG A 58 -13.13 14.28 -1.98
N LEU A 59 -11.86 14.28 -1.56
CA LEU A 59 -11.10 13.06 -1.27
C LEU A 59 -11.82 12.21 -0.22
N LEU A 60 -12.24 12.82 0.89
CA LEU A 60 -12.93 12.11 1.96
C LEU A 60 -14.28 11.55 1.52
N ALA A 61 -15.07 12.32 0.78
CA ALA A 61 -16.37 11.85 0.27
C ALA A 61 -16.21 10.63 -0.67
N GLU A 62 -15.17 10.64 -1.50
CA GLU A 62 -14.85 9.52 -2.38
C GLU A 62 -14.34 8.31 -1.59
N LEU A 63 -13.50 8.52 -0.57
CA LEU A 63 -13.02 7.48 0.33
C LEU A 63 -14.19 6.76 1.03
N GLU A 64 -15.12 7.51 1.57
CA GLU A 64 -16.31 6.94 2.23
C GLU A 64 -17.20 6.17 1.26
N ARG A 65 -17.36 6.69 0.03
CA ARG A 65 -18.19 6.08 -1.01
C ARG A 65 -17.61 4.74 -1.50
N THR A 66 -16.29 4.64 -1.58
CA THR A 66 -15.59 3.47 -2.14
C THR A 66 -15.10 2.50 -1.08
N ARG A 67 -15.40 2.75 0.19
CA ARG A 67 -14.94 1.93 1.32
C ARG A 67 -15.31 0.47 1.14
N PRO A 68 -14.33 -0.46 1.19
CA PRO A 68 -14.59 -1.89 1.13
C PRO A 68 -15.48 -2.37 2.28
N ALA A 69 -16.31 -3.35 2.00
CA ALA A 69 -17.19 -3.95 3.01
C ALA A 69 -16.44 -4.90 3.97
N ASP A 70 -15.30 -5.43 3.54
CA ASP A 70 -14.48 -6.39 4.26
C ASP A 70 -12.98 -6.08 4.08
N GLU A 71 -12.17 -6.53 5.03
CA GLU A 71 -10.71 -6.43 5.00
C GLU A 71 -10.09 -7.83 5.02
N ASP A 72 -9.11 -8.08 4.14
CA ASP A 72 -8.23 -9.26 4.19
C ASP A 72 -7.00 -8.92 5.05
N LEU A 73 -7.18 -9.04 6.39
CA LEU A 73 -6.21 -8.59 7.37
C LEU A 73 -4.89 -9.36 7.31
N ALA A 74 -3.80 -8.62 7.31
CA ALA A 74 -2.43 -9.09 7.37
C ALA A 74 -1.58 -8.13 8.20
N VAL A 75 -0.34 -8.49 8.48
CA VAL A 75 0.66 -7.52 8.96
C VAL A 75 1.21 -6.80 7.73
N CYS A 76 0.92 -5.51 7.61
CA CYS A 76 1.35 -4.67 6.50
C CYS A 76 2.45 -3.71 6.91
N HIS A 77 3.28 -3.31 5.96
CA HIS A 77 4.25 -2.23 6.12
C HIS A 77 3.53 -0.87 6.25
N GLY A 78 2.48 -0.69 5.45
CA GLY A 78 1.67 0.52 5.41
C GLY A 78 2.24 1.63 4.53
N ASP A 79 3.44 1.41 3.99
CA ASP A 79 4.12 2.24 3.00
C ASP A 79 5.14 1.37 2.24
N LEU A 80 4.66 0.27 1.66
CA LEU A 80 5.52 -0.67 0.94
C LEU A 80 5.82 -0.15 -0.46
N CYS A 81 6.99 0.44 -0.62
CA CYS A 81 7.53 0.88 -1.89
C CYS A 81 8.97 0.39 -2.06
N PRO A 82 9.54 0.40 -3.29
CA PRO A 82 10.92 -0.02 -3.53
C PRO A 82 11.95 0.75 -2.70
N ASP A 83 11.71 2.03 -2.44
CA ASP A 83 12.62 2.91 -1.71
C ASP A 83 12.74 2.54 -0.23
N ASN A 84 11.72 1.89 0.33
CA ASN A 84 11.69 1.44 1.71
C ASN A 84 12.30 0.03 1.90
N VAL A 85 12.87 -0.57 0.82
CA VAL A 85 13.43 -1.92 0.85
C VAL A 85 14.92 -1.92 0.52
N LEU A 86 15.72 -2.36 1.47
CA LEU A 86 17.17 -2.50 1.29
C LEU A 86 17.50 -3.87 0.68
N LEU A 87 18.24 -3.84 -0.43
CA LEU A 87 18.70 -5.04 -1.13
C LEU A 87 20.23 -5.13 -1.12
N ASP A 88 20.76 -6.35 -1.01
CA ASP A 88 22.17 -6.60 -1.34
C ASP A 88 22.36 -6.43 -2.85
N PRO A 89 23.24 -5.53 -3.31
CA PRO A 89 23.37 -5.21 -4.74
C PRO A 89 23.96 -6.37 -5.58
N ARG A 90 24.53 -7.40 -4.95
CA ARG A 90 25.14 -8.55 -5.63
C ARG A 90 24.18 -9.73 -5.74
N THR A 91 23.36 -9.95 -4.68
CA THR A 91 22.45 -11.09 -4.62
C THR A 91 21.01 -10.72 -4.89
N CYS A 92 20.66 -9.43 -4.83
CA CYS A 92 19.30 -8.91 -4.85
C CYS A 92 18.42 -9.48 -3.72
N GLU A 93 19.03 -9.96 -2.64
CA GLU A 93 18.30 -10.42 -1.46
C GLU A 93 17.90 -9.22 -0.58
N VAL A 94 16.72 -9.29 0.01
CA VAL A 94 16.27 -8.27 0.96
C VAL A 94 17.12 -8.36 2.22
N THR A 95 17.70 -7.23 2.62
CA THR A 95 18.56 -7.12 3.82
C THR A 95 17.92 -6.28 4.91
N GLY A 96 16.87 -5.52 4.61
CA GLY A 96 16.16 -4.71 5.60
C GLY A 96 14.96 -3.98 5.03
N LEU A 97 14.17 -3.45 5.95
CA LEU A 97 13.07 -2.52 5.73
C LEU A 97 13.36 -1.24 6.50
N ILE A 98 13.02 -0.10 5.91
CA ILE A 98 13.08 1.21 6.55
C ILE A 98 11.70 1.86 6.51
N ASP A 99 11.54 2.96 7.22
CA ASP A 99 10.28 3.71 7.35
C ASP A 99 9.09 2.85 7.81
N VAL A 100 9.31 2.14 8.90
CA VAL A 100 8.33 1.22 9.49
C VAL A 100 7.30 1.92 10.40
N GLY A 101 7.16 3.23 10.28
CA GLY A 101 6.25 4.03 11.11
C GLY A 101 4.77 3.72 10.90
N ARG A 102 4.42 3.15 9.77
CA ARG A 102 3.04 2.76 9.42
C ARG A 102 2.78 1.25 9.56
N VAL A 103 3.74 0.45 10.05
CA VAL A 103 3.54 -1.00 10.23
C VAL A 103 2.35 -1.27 11.14
N GLY A 104 1.50 -2.21 10.72
CA GLY A 104 0.32 -2.60 11.50
C GLY A 104 -0.51 -3.68 10.83
N ARG A 105 -1.53 -4.14 11.54
CA ARG A 105 -2.55 -5.00 10.94
C ARG A 105 -3.47 -4.15 10.08
N ALA A 106 -3.55 -4.47 8.81
CA ALA A 106 -4.38 -3.80 7.81
C ALA A 106 -4.82 -4.78 6.74
N ASP A 107 -5.68 -4.36 5.82
CA ASP A 107 -5.91 -5.14 4.60
C ASP A 107 -4.60 -5.20 3.78
N ARG A 108 -4.22 -6.39 3.32
CA ARG A 108 -3.00 -6.58 2.50
C ARG A 108 -2.98 -5.72 1.23
N HIS A 109 -4.16 -5.31 0.73
CA HIS A 109 -4.25 -4.42 -0.43
C HIS A 109 -3.67 -3.03 -0.16
N SER A 110 -3.48 -2.62 1.11
CA SER A 110 -2.77 -1.38 1.42
C SER A 110 -1.33 -1.40 0.90
N ASP A 111 -0.58 -2.47 1.20
CA ASP A 111 0.78 -2.63 0.68
C ASP A 111 0.78 -2.91 -0.82
N LEU A 112 -0.16 -3.76 -1.31
CA LEU A 112 -0.25 -4.08 -2.74
C LEU A 112 -0.55 -2.85 -3.59
N ALA A 113 -1.39 -1.94 -3.12
CA ALA A 113 -1.75 -0.71 -3.83
C ALA A 113 -0.53 0.18 -4.09
N LEU A 114 0.29 0.38 -3.06
CA LEU A 114 1.45 1.26 -3.12
C LEU A 114 2.58 0.63 -3.95
N VAL A 115 2.94 -0.62 -3.67
CA VAL A 115 4.01 -1.27 -4.43
C VAL A 115 3.67 -1.42 -5.91
N LEU A 116 2.40 -1.67 -6.26
CA LEU A 116 1.98 -1.78 -7.66
C LEU A 116 1.92 -0.42 -8.35
N ARG A 117 1.58 0.66 -7.64
CA ARG A 117 1.68 2.03 -8.15
C ARG A 117 3.12 2.32 -8.55
N GLU A 118 4.07 2.14 -7.64
CA GLU A 118 5.48 2.41 -7.90
C GLU A 118 6.06 1.53 -9.01
N LEU A 119 5.77 0.22 -9.00
CA LEU A 119 6.25 -0.69 -10.04
C LEU A 119 5.64 -0.44 -11.43
N ALA A 120 4.54 0.30 -11.53
CA ALA A 120 3.89 0.63 -12.80
C ALA A 120 4.45 1.90 -13.46
N HIS A 121 5.25 2.71 -12.77
CA HIS A 121 5.82 3.94 -13.32
C HIS A 121 6.72 3.66 -14.52
N GLU A 122 6.26 4.07 -15.72
CA GLU A 122 6.99 3.86 -16.99
C GLU A 122 8.15 4.84 -17.17
N GLU A 123 8.17 5.95 -16.44
CA GLU A 123 9.25 6.93 -16.50
C GLU A 123 10.52 6.45 -15.79
N ASP A 124 10.40 5.49 -14.86
CA ASP A 124 11.56 4.87 -14.24
C ASP A 124 12.10 3.76 -15.14
N PRO A 125 13.38 3.84 -15.55
CA PRO A 125 13.99 2.83 -16.45
C PRO A 125 14.04 1.41 -15.84
N TRP A 126 13.77 1.28 -14.54
CA TRP A 126 13.83 0.01 -13.80
C TRP A 126 12.45 -0.63 -13.59
N PHE A 127 11.36 0.10 -13.83
CA PHE A 127 9.98 -0.32 -13.55
C PHE A 127 9.14 -0.36 -14.83
N GLY A 128 7.89 -0.73 -14.70
CA GLY A 128 6.93 -0.82 -15.78
C GLY A 128 5.99 -2.02 -15.65
N PRO A 129 5.06 -2.21 -16.59
CA PRO A 129 4.01 -3.23 -16.50
C PRO A 129 4.52 -4.66 -16.30
N GLU A 130 5.71 -4.98 -16.85
CA GLU A 130 6.33 -6.30 -16.67
C GLU A 130 6.78 -6.55 -15.23
N CYS A 131 7.23 -5.50 -14.54
CA CYS A 131 7.60 -5.58 -13.12
C CYS A 131 6.39 -5.83 -12.25
N SER A 132 5.29 -5.11 -12.47
CA SER A 132 4.01 -5.32 -11.78
C SER A 132 3.47 -6.73 -12.00
N ALA A 133 3.51 -7.22 -13.26
CA ALA A 133 3.09 -8.58 -13.59
C ALA A 133 3.98 -9.65 -12.93
N ALA A 134 5.30 -9.42 -12.86
CA ALA A 134 6.24 -10.31 -12.20
C ALA A 134 6.00 -10.35 -10.68
N PHE A 135 5.77 -9.18 -10.07
CA PHE A 135 5.40 -9.06 -8.66
C PHE A 135 4.13 -9.85 -8.35
N LEU A 136 3.04 -9.59 -9.06
CA LEU A 136 1.75 -10.26 -8.83
C LEU A 136 1.83 -11.78 -8.99
N ARG A 137 2.54 -12.25 -10.02
CA ARG A 137 2.74 -13.69 -10.24
C ARG A 137 3.50 -14.36 -9.09
N GLU A 138 4.51 -13.69 -8.54
CA GLU A 138 5.29 -14.22 -7.42
C GLU A 138 4.54 -14.09 -6.10
N TYR A 139 3.87 -12.96 -5.86
CA TYR A 139 3.08 -12.73 -4.66
C TYR A 139 1.93 -13.74 -4.54
N GLY A 140 1.25 -14.05 -5.63
CA GLY A 140 0.13 -15.00 -5.67
C GLY A 140 0.52 -16.46 -5.38
N ARG A 141 1.80 -16.79 -5.30
CA ARG A 141 2.22 -18.15 -4.98
C ARG A 141 1.91 -18.51 -3.53
N GLY A 142 0.95 -19.41 -3.33
CA GLY A 142 0.54 -19.87 -2.00
C GLY A 142 -0.47 -18.97 -1.30
N TRP A 143 -1.00 -17.99 -2.01
CA TRP A 143 -2.17 -17.23 -1.59
C TRP A 143 -3.33 -17.58 -2.51
N ASP A 144 -4.45 -18.00 -1.94
CA ASP A 144 -5.66 -18.42 -2.66
C ASP A 144 -6.67 -17.29 -2.88
N GLY A 145 -6.35 -16.06 -2.39
CA GLY A 145 -7.12 -14.85 -2.63
C GLY A 145 -6.86 -14.26 -4.02
N ALA A 146 -7.62 -13.24 -4.35
CA ALA A 146 -7.46 -12.46 -5.58
C ALA A 146 -7.20 -10.99 -5.27
N VAL A 147 -6.37 -10.36 -6.07
CA VAL A 147 -6.16 -8.90 -6.01
C VAL A 147 -7.42 -8.23 -6.55
N SER A 148 -8.02 -7.35 -5.74
CA SER A 148 -9.19 -6.55 -6.10
C SER A 148 -8.74 -5.18 -6.58
N GLU A 149 -9.04 -4.84 -7.83
CA GLU A 149 -8.78 -3.49 -8.37
C GLU A 149 -9.51 -2.39 -7.60
N GLU A 150 -10.73 -2.69 -7.11
CA GLU A 150 -11.50 -1.75 -6.29
C GLU A 150 -10.80 -1.46 -4.97
N LYS A 151 -10.26 -2.49 -4.30
CA LYS A 151 -9.47 -2.31 -3.09
C LYS A 151 -8.15 -1.58 -3.36
N LEU A 152 -7.45 -1.90 -4.45
CA LEU A 152 -6.23 -1.18 -4.84
C LEU A 152 -6.51 0.31 -5.03
N ALA A 153 -7.56 0.66 -5.78
CA ALA A 153 -7.95 2.06 -5.98
C ALA A 153 -8.31 2.76 -4.66
N PHE A 154 -9.03 2.07 -3.77
CA PHE A 154 -9.39 2.58 -2.45
C PHE A 154 -8.15 2.87 -1.59
N TYR A 155 -7.18 1.94 -1.53
CA TYR A 155 -6.00 2.11 -0.68
C TYR A 155 -5.02 3.14 -1.24
N ARG A 156 -4.94 3.34 -2.56
CA ARG A 156 -4.24 4.49 -3.17
C ARG A 156 -4.87 5.82 -2.77
N LEU A 157 -6.22 5.87 -2.75
CA LEU A 157 -6.92 7.06 -2.27
C LEU A 157 -6.72 7.28 -0.77
N LEU A 158 -6.70 6.22 0.03
CA LEU A 158 -6.48 6.33 1.47
C LEU A 158 -5.06 6.85 1.80
N ASP A 159 -4.07 6.54 0.95
CA ASP A 159 -2.68 6.99 1.12
C ASP A 159 -2.55 8.53 1.05
N GLU A 160 -3.39 9.22 0.26
CA GLU A 160 -3.39 10.69 0.12
C GLU A 160 -3.59 11.47 1.43
N PHE A 161 -4.00 10.79 2.50
CA PHE A 161 -4.28 11.43 3.79
C PHE A 161 -3.12 11.34 4.78
N PHE A 162 -2.01 10.64 4.44
CA PHE A 162 -0.91 10.32 5.33
C PHE A 162 0.46 10.63 4.72
#